data_88ecb984e625dcff4e157bde6858d908
#
_entry.id   88ecb984e625dcff4e157bde6858d908
#
_cell.length_a   1.000
_cell.length_b   1.000
_cell.length_c   1.000
_cell.angle_alpha   90.00
_cell.angle_beta   90.00
_cell.angle_gamma   90.00
#
_symmetry.space_group_name_H-M   'P 1'
#
loop_
_entity.id
_entity.type
_entity.pdbx_description
1 polymer ?
#
loop_
_entity_poly.entity_id
_entity_poly.type
_entity_poly.pdbx_seq_one_letter_code
_entity_poly.pdbx_strand_id
1 'polypeptide(L)'
;MQVVGKTTIALHRIAYLIYSYEKEFKPEEFMIIAPNKFFLNYISNILPDLGVNDVKQYTFEDFAYEVIGKKLRIPDNNEKLVMIVNNMVDGSYKDKIDIVLKESIFKSSIDFKKYIDEYLKEIEQKYIPREDFKYNDYKIMDYDEINELFINTYNKYNFKARINEIEKHLTSEFRKKSENIIEKLRNERSKAIENLQGRERAEVFDRFTKEIDLIDKNYKKIIKRYLNTIKDKNCIEYYKDFLENYFLQNIHKKIDDNNSELLQIVEYLRKNTLSNLKNNEFAFEDLAPLMYIQYKIVGIKDKCKIKHVVIDEAQDYGEFQFDVLKTILDSNSMTILGDIAQGVHFYRGIENWKRFIDVEFNDVNVTYTTLQKTYRTTKEIMDIANKVINNLPKYEKEFIVLGEPVIDRKNSVYSKQLSNDKELIKCIDERIKEHMKNGYKSIAIIGKDINECEEIQRQISKIRDDVRLIQGKDSEYNAGISVVPSYLAKGLEFDCVIIANANSEKYSNNTLDVKLLYVAITRAMSKLDIFYTNSKSEILPLDII
;
A
#
# COMPACT_ATOMS: atom_id res chain seq x y z
N MET A 1 -24.64 -19.51 -1.48
CA MET A 1 -25.20 -18.18 -1.18
C MET A 1 -24.56 -17.19 -2.14
N GLN A 2 -25.28 -16.67 -3.13
CA GLN A 2 -24.72 -15.79 -4.15
C GLN A 2 -24.60 -14.37 -3.57
N VAL A 3 -23.39 -13.98 -3.25
CA VAL A 3 -23.06 -12.58 -2.97
C VAL A 3 -22.93 -11.87 -4.32
N VAL A 4 -23.96 -11.17 -4.75
CA VAL A 4 -23.90 -10.34 -5.95
C VAL A 4 -23.42 -8.95 -5.52
N GLY A 5 -22.12 -8.75 -5.56
CA GLY A 5 -21.46 -7.50 -5.23
C GLY A 5 -20.32 -7.18 -6.20
N LYS A 6 -19.70 -6.01 -6.04
CA LYS A 6 -18.55 -5.54 -6.86
C LYS A 6 -17.48 -6.62 -6.99
N THR A 7 -17.08 -7.23 -5.89
CA THR A 7 -16.07 -8.30 -5.83
C THR A 7 -16.46 -9.52 -6.63
N THR A 8 -17.72 -9.98 -6.53
CA THR A 8 -18.20 -11.14 -7.31
C THR A 8 -18.07 -10.87 -8.80
N ILE A 9 -18.44 -9.67 -9.26
CA ILE A 9 -18.29 -9.27 -10.66
C ILE A 9 -16.81 -9.32 -11.08
N ALA A 10 -15.91 -8.86 -10.23
CA ALA A 10 -14.47 -8.91 -10.52
C ALA A 10 -13.94 -10.34 -10.63
N LEU A 11 -14.33 -11.23 -9.72
CA LEU A 11 -13.94 -12.65 -9.78
C LEU A 11 -14.47 -13.35 -11.03
N HIS A 12 -15.73 -13.12 -11.38
CA HIS A 12 -16.31 -13.61 -12.64
C HIS A 12 -15.62 -13.01 -13.87
N ARG A 13 -15.18 -11.74 -13.81
CA ARG A 13 -14.40 -11.12 -14.89
C ARG A 13 -13.04 -11.79 -15.07
N ILE A 14 -12.34 -12.11 -13.98
CA ILE A 14 -11.09 -12.89 -14.04
C ILE A 14 -11.34 -14.24 -14.71
N ALA A 15 -12.33 -14.99 -14.22
CA ALA A 15 -12.69 -16.28 -14.80
C ALA A 15 -13.02 -16.16 -16.30
N TYR A 16 -13.84 -15.16 -16.66
CA TYR A 16 -14.17 -14.88 -18.06
C TYR A 16 -12.93 -14.59 -18.92
N LEU A 17 -12.01 -13.74 -18.44
CA LEU A 17 -10.79 -13.39 -19.18
C LEU A 17 -9.90 -14.62 -19.36
N ILE A 18 -9.71 -15.43 -18.33
CA ILE A 18 -8.90 -16.66 -18.39
C ILE A 18 -9.50 -17.65 -19.38
N TYR A 19 -10.82 -17.91 -19.32
CA TYR A 19 -11.50 -18.84 -20.22
C TYR A 19 -11.59 -18.35 -21.67
N SER A 20 -11.90 -17.05 -21.85
CA SER A 20 -12.07 -16.49 -23.20
C SER A 20 -10.74 -16.35 -23.95
N TYR A 21 -9.64 -16.21 -23.23
CA TYR A 21 -8.31 -15.99 -23.77
C TYR A 21 -7.29 -17.02 -23.25
N GLU A 22 -7.70 -18.29 -23.02
CA GLU A 22 -6.86 -19.36 -22.45
C GLU A 22 -5.53 -19.59 -23.20
N LYS A 23 -5.47 -19.25 -24.52
CA LYS A 23 -4.27 -19.33 -25.34
C LYS A 23 -3.31 -18.17 -25.11
N GLU A 24 -3.79 -17.04 -24.58
CA GLU A 24 -3.04 -15.80 -24.42
C GLU A 24 -2.74 -15.49 -22.95
N PHE A 25 -3.62 -15.91 -22.03
CA PHE A 25 -3.56 -15.63 -20.61
C PHE A 25 -3.45 -16.90 -19.79
N LYS A 26 -2.49 -16.88 -18.84
CA LYS A 26 -2.37 -17.92 -17.82
C LYS A 26 -2.85 -17.38 -16.47
N PRO A 27 -3.40 -18.21 -15.59
CA PRO A 27 -3.85 -17.76 -14.25
C PRO A 27 -2.76 -17.03 -13.46
N GLU A 28 -1.49 -17.46 -13.54
CA GLU A 28 -0.35 -16.84 -12.84
C GLU A 28 -0.03 -15.42 -13.34
N GLU A 29 -0.59 -15.02 -14.49
CA GLU A 29 -0.45 -13.67 -15.06
C GLU A 29 -1.54 -12.71 -14.55
N PHE A 30 -2.44 -13.19 -13.68
CA PHE A 30 -3.44 -12.38 -12.98
C PHE A 30 -3.03 -12.15 -11.54
N MET A 31 -3.36 -10.98 -11.04
CA MET A 31 -3.13 -10.60 -9.66
C MET A 31 -4.37 -9.96 -9.04
N ILE A 32 -4.66 -10.31 -7.79
CA ILE A 32 -5.68 -9.66 -6.99
C ILE A 32 -4.98 -8.96 -5.82
N ILE A 33 -5.30 -7.68 -5.64
CA ILE A 33 -4.92 -6.92 -4.46
C ILE A 33 -6.17 -6.69 -3.62
N ALA A 34 -6.19 -7.29 -2.45
CA ALA A 34 -7.30 -7.28 -1.52
C ALA A 34 -7.02 -6.37 -0.30
N PRO A 35 -8.05 -5.84 0.34
CA PRO A 35 -7.90 -4.92 1.45
C PRO A 35 -7.27 -5.55 2.70
N ASN A 36 -7.49 -6.85 2.92
CA ASN A 36 -7.01 -7.58 4.09
C ASN A 36 -6.97 -9.10 3.86
N LYS A 37 -6.41 -9.84 4.83
CA LYS A 37 -6.23 -11.30 4.76
C LYS A 37 -7.56 -12.07 4.88
N PHE A 38 -8.55 -11.56 5.59
CA PHE A 38 -9.89 -12.18 5.64
C PHE A 38 -10.49 -12.28 4.24
N PHE A 39 -10.35 -11.19 3.50
CA PHE A 39 -10.87 -11.11 2.14
C PHE A 39 -10.10 -12.02 1.17
N LEU A 40 -8.79 -12.16 1.34
CA LEU A 40 -7.99 -13.12 0.57
C LEU A 40 -8.46 -14.56 0.82
N ASN A 41 -8.71 -14.93 2.07
CA ASN A 41 -9.23 -16.27 2.40
C ASN A 41 -10.61 -16.51 1.76
N TYR A 42 -11.47 -15.50 1.73
CA TYR A 42 -12.77 -15.60 1.05
C TYR A 42 -12.59 -15.81 -0.46
N ILE A 43 -11.75 -15.05 -1.13
CA ILE A 43 -11.46 -15.18 -2.57
C ILE A 43 -10.84 -16.54 -2.87
N SER A 44 -9.91 -17.03 -2.06
CA SER A 44 -9.22 -18.31 -2.25
C SER A 44 -10.18 -19.50 -2.23
N ASN A 45 -11.34 -19.36 -1.56
CA ASN A 45 -12.38 -20.38 -1.57
C ASN A 45 -13.30 -20.29 -2.79
N ILE A 46 -13.50 -19.10 -3.36
CA ILE A 46 -14.44 -18.90 -4.48
C ILE A 46 -13.79 -19.15 -5.84
N LEU A 47 -12.54 -18.77 -6.03
CA LEU A 47 -11.85 -18.93 -7.32
C LEU A 47 -11.84 -20.38 -7.82
N PRO A 48 -11.58 -21.41 -6.99
CA PRO A 48 -11.68 -22.81 -7.41
C PRO A 48 -13.09 -23.21 -7.86
N ASP A 49 -14.14 -22.68 -7.22
CA ASP A 49 -15.52 -22.92 -7.62
C ASP A 49 -15.84 -22.33 -9.00
N LEU A 50 -15.12 -21.28 -9.39
CA LEU A 50 -15.16 -20.70 -10.74
C LEU A 50 -14.20 -21.41 -11.72
N GLY A 51 -13.53 -22.49 -11.29
CA GLY A 51 -12.58 -23.25 -12.10
C GLY A 51 -11.25 -22.55 -12.31
N VAL A 52 -10.92 -21.54 -11.50
CA VAL A 52 -9.70 -20.74 -11.63
C VAL A 52 -8.79 -21.01 -10.44
N ASN A 53 -7.59 -21.52 -10.73
CA ASN A 53 -6.53 -21.75 -9.75
C ASN A 53 -5.31 -20.87 -10.09
N ASP A 54 -4.36 -20.78 -9.17
CA ASP A 54 -3.03 -20.18 -9.37
C ASP A 54 -3.02 -18.67 -9.68
N VAL A 55 -4.12 -17.95 -9.44
CA VAL A 55 -4.14 -16.47 -9.46
C VAL A 55 -3.38 -15.94 -8.26
N LYS A 56 -2.45 -15.01 -8.49
CA LYS A 56 -1.68 -14.37 -7.42
C LYS A 56 -2.57 -13.48 -6.56
N GLN A 57 -2.47 -13.63 -5.24
CA GLN A 57 -3.33 -12.96 -4.28
C GLN A 57 -2.49 -12.31 -3.19
N TYR A 58 -2.63 -10.99 -3.04
CA TYR A 58 -1.86 -10.21 -2.09
C TYR A 58 -2.74 -9.18 -1.36
N THR A 59 -2.35 -8.82 -0.15
CA THR A 59 -2.62 -7.48 0.36
C THR A 59 -1.58 -6.52 -0.22
N PHE A 60 -1.84 -5.21 -0.19
CA PHE A 60 -0.83 -4.23 -0.64
C PHE A 60 0.47 -4.34 0.17
N GLU A 61 0.36 -4.60 1.48
CA GLU A 61 1.52 -4.80 2.37
C GLU A 61 2.33 -6.03 1.98
N ASP A 62 1.67 -7.18 1.77
CA ASP A 62 2.37 -8.42 1.41
C ASP A 62 3.08 -8.28 0.05
N PHE A 63 2.44 -7.60 -0.91
CA PHE A 63 3.06 -7.28 -2.20
C PHE A 63 4.26 -6.33 -2.04
N ALA A 64 4.13 -5.32 -1.20
CA ALA A 64 5.24 -4.41 -0.90
C ALA A 64 6.44 -5.15 -0.28
N TYR A 65 6.20 -6.09 0.63
CA TYR A 65 7.28 -6.90 1.22
C TYR A 65 8.00 -7.77 0.18
N GLU A 66 7.26 -8.31 -0.79
CA GLU A 66 7.84 -9.07 -1.90
C GLU A 66 8.71 -8.17 -2.78
N VAL A 67 8.22 -7.00 -3.16
CA VAL A 67 8.96 -6.03 -3.98
C VAL A 67 10.22 -5.53 -3.27
N ILE A 68 10.13 -5.17 -2.00
CA ILE A 68 11.24 -4.66 -1.20
C ILE A 68 12.24 -5.78 -0.85
N GLY A 69 11.77 -7.03 -0.85
CA GLY A 69 12.56 -8.21 -0.49
C GLY A 69 12.81 -8.34 1.02
N LYS A 70 12.05 -7.62 1.83
CA LYS A 70 12.16 -7.63 3.29
C LYS A 70 10.80 -7.32 3.92
N LYS A 71 10.45 -8.08 4.97
CA LYS A 71 9.28 -7.77 5.81
C LYS A 71 9.60 -6.56 6.68
N LEU A 72 8.74 -5.55 6.61
CA LEU A 72 8.83 -4.33 7.40
C LEU A 72 7.94 -4.44 8.65
N ARG A 73 8.30 -3.73 9.70
CA ARG A 73 7.43 -3.60 10.88
C ARG A 73 6.48 -2.44 10.65
N ILE A 74 5.27 -2.75 10.23
CA ILE A 74 4.18 -1.77 10.12
C ILE A 74 3.32 -1.96 11.38
N PRO A 75 3.07 -0.91 12.17
CA PRO A 75 2.04 -0.91 13.20
C PRO A 75 0.68 -1.26 12.58
N ASP A 76 -0.31 -1.57 13.40
CA ASP A 76 -1.65 -1.86 12.90
C ASP A 76 -2.07 -0.74 11.92
N ASN A 77 -2.48 -1.14 10.72
CA ASN A 77 -2.90 -0.23 9.64
C ASN A 77 -4.04 0.72 10.07
N ASN A 78 -4.75 0.35 11.12
CA ASN A 78 -5.82 1.15 11.73
C ASN A 78 -5.35 2.03 12.90
N GLU A 79 -4.11 1.93 13.36
CA GLU A 79 -3.63 2.68 14.53
C GLU A 79 -3.80 4.20 14.34
N LYS A 80 -3.45 4.71 13.16
CA LYS A 80 -3.68 6.11 12.79
C LYS A 80 -5.17 6.46 12.77
N LEU A 81 -6.01 5.59 12.24
CA LEU A 81 -7.46 5.77 12.23
C LEU A 81 -8.03 5.75 13.65
N VAL A 82 -7.59 4.82 14.49
CA VAL A 82 -7.97 4.76 15.93
C VAL A 82 -7.57 6.05 16.64
N MET A 83 -6.37 6.53 16.41
CA MET A 83 -5.92 7.82 16.96
C MET A 83 -6.83 8.97 16.52
N ILE A 84 -7.20 9.03 15.26
CA ILE A 84 -8.09 10.07 14.71
C ILE A 84 -9.49 9.96 15.35
N VAL A 85 -10.06 8.74 15.37
CA VAL A 85 -11.40 8.48 15.95
C VAL A 85 -11.46 8.88 17.42
N ASN A 86 -10.47 8.47 18.22
CA ASN A 86 -10.46 8.73 19.66
C ASN A 86 -10.26 10.21 20.00
N ASN A 87 -9.50 10.95 19.20
CA ASN A 87 -9.17 12.36 19.49
C ASN A 87 -10.11 13.37 18.82
N MET A 88 -10.96 12.96 17.87
CA MET A 88 -12.00 13.83 17.33
C MET A 88 -13.08 14.17 18.38
N VAL A 89 -13.24 13.35 19.40
CA VAL A 89 -14.17 13.58 20.51
C VAL A 89 -13.65 14.65 21.48
N ASP A 90 -12.32 14.74 21.63
CA ASP A 90 -11.68 15.73 22.51
C ASP A 90 -11.06 16.85 21.68
N GLY A 91 -11.80 17.94 21.50
CA GLY A 91 -11.41 19.11 20.67
C GLY A 91 -10.05 19.75 21.00
N SER A 92 -9.36 19.30 22.07
CA SER A 92 -8.04 19.80 22.50
C SER A 92 -6.89 19.41 21.57
N TYR A 93 -7.08 18.45 20.64
CA TYR A 93 -6.04 17.93 19.74
C TYR A 93 -6.29 18.23 18.25
N LYS A 94 -7.20 19.13 17.92
CA LYS A 94 -7.62 19.42 16.54
C LYS A 94 -6.45 19.73 15.60
N ASP A 95 -5.53 20.58 16.03
CA ASP A 95 -4.36 20.98 15.20
C ASP A 95 -3.40 19.82 14.96
N LYS A 96 -3.24 18.92 15.97
CA LYS A 96 -2.39 17.73 15.81
C LYS A 96 -3.00 16.72 14.84
N ILE A 97 -4.32 16.56 14.87
CA ILE A 97 -5.03 15.67 13.94
C ILE A 97 -4.93 16.23 12.52
N ASP A 98 -5.15 17.51 12.34
CA ASP A 98 -5.12 18.17 11.04
C ASP A 98 -3.77 17.98 10.34
N ILE A 99 -2.66 18.17 11.04
CA ILE A 99 -1.32 17.95 10.45
C ILE A 99 -1.04 16.49 10.13
N VAL A 100 -1.55 15.52 10.93
CA VAL A 100 -1.42 14.08 10.64
C VAL A 100 -2.22 13.70 9.39
N LEU A 101 -3.42 14.24 9.23
CA LEU A 101 -4.26 14.03 8.06
C LEU A 101 -3.57 14.59 6.80
N LYS A 102 -3.12 15.83 6.84
CA LYS A 102 -2.43 16.51 5.73
C LYS A 102 -1.11 15.82 5.35
N GLU A 103 -0.35 15.34 6.35
CA GLU A 103 0.85 14.53 6.12
C GLU A 103 0.54 13.27 5.32
N SER A 104 -0.50 12.53 5.72
CA SER A 104 -0.89 11.29 5.06
C SER A 104 -1.42 11.52 3.65
N ILE A 105 -2.25 12.54 3.44
CA ILE A 105 -2.74 12.96 2.11
C ILE A 105 -1.55 13.28 1.21
N PHE A 106 -0.63 14.11 1.68
CA PHE A 106 0.51 14.54 0.89
C PHE A 106 1.45 13.36 0.56
N LYS A 107 1.77 12.50 1.53
CA LYS A 107 2.62 11.33 1.33
C LYS A 107 2.03 10.31 0.35
N SER A 108 0.69 10.23 0.27
CA SER A 108 -0.04 9.35 -0.64
C SER A 108 -0.28 9.93 -2.03
N SER A 109 0.11 11.19 -2.27
CA SER A 109 -0.14 11.93 -3.51
C SER A 109 0.96 11.75 -4.56
N ILE A 110 0.63 12.04 -5.81
CA ILE A 110 1.58 12.13 -6.92
C ILE A 110 2.58 13.28 -6.73
N ASP A 111 2.21 14.33 -5.99
CA ASP A 111 3.12 15.43 -5.73
C ASP A 111 4.31 14.98 -4.86
N PHE A 112 4.07 14.13 -3.87
CA PHE A 112 5.18 13.55 -3.09
C PHE A 112 6.11 12.68 -3.96
N LYS A 113 5.52 11.89 -4.88
CA LYS A 113 6.30 11.10 -5.84
C LYS A 113 7.21 11.98 -6.71
N LYS A 114 6.73 13.15 -7.18
CA LYS A 114 7.54 14.08 -8.00
C LYS A 114 8.82 14.50 -7.28
N TYR A 115 8.79 14.74 -5.97
CA TYR A 115 10.00 15.03 -5.20
C TYR A 115 10.97 13.85 -5.15
N ILE A 116 10.45 12.62 -5.06
CA ILE A 116 11.26 11.41 -5.13
C ILE A 116 11.87 11.23 -6.52
N ASP A 117 11.12 11.51 -7.59
CA ASP A 117 11.61 11.46 -8.96
C ASP A 117 12.79 12.42 -9.19
N GLU A 118 12.69 13.64 -8.66
CA GLU A 118 13.77 14.63 -8.74
C GLU A 118 15.00 14.21 -7.94
N TYR A 119 14.79 13.66 -6.73
CA TYR A 119 15.87 13.10 -5.94
C TYR A 119 16.58 11.97 -6.68
N LEU A 120 15.83 11.03 -7.26
CA LEU A 120 16.40 9.93 -8.01
C LEU A 120 17.19 10.39 -9.25
N LYS A 121 16.73 11.47 -9.93
CA LYS A 121 17.49 12.09 -11.02
C LYS A 121 18.81 12.68 -10.52
N GLU A 122 18.83 13.32 -9.34
CA GLU A 122 20.07 13.83 -8.77
C GLU A 122 21.02 12.69 -8.39
N ILE A 123 20.51 11.60 -7.81
CA ILE A 123 21.29 10.39 -7.52
C ILE A 123 21.86 9.81 -8.83
N GLU A 124 21.04 9.70 -9.88
CA GLU A 124 21.45 9.19 -11.19
C GLU A 124 22.66 9.91 -11.74
N GLN A 125 22.67 11.26 -11.68
CA GLN A 125 23.79 12.10 -12.13
C GLN A 125 25.09 11.93 -11.33
N LYS A 126 25.00 11.41 -10.12
CA LYS A 126 26.12 11.24 -9.19
C LYS A 126 26.43 9.76 -8.89
N TYR A 127 25.73 8.84 -9.57
CA TYR A 127 25.79 7.41 -9.23
C TYR A 127 27.15 6.79 -9.55
N ILE A 128 27.72 7.15 -10.70
CA ILE A 128 29.07 6.73 -11.09
C ILE A 128 30.09 7.67 -10.44
N PRO A 129 31.08 7.13 -9.68
CA PRO A 129 32.18 7.93 -9.15
C PRO A 129 32.95 8.63 -10.26
N ARG A 130 33.37 9.88 -10.04
CA ARG A 130 34.16 10.65 -11.03
C ARG A 130 35.61 10.18 -11.09
N GLU A 131 35.78 8.92 -11.44
CA GLU A 131 37.07 8.25 -11.54
C GLU A 131 37.12 7.42 -12.82
N ASP A 132 38.25 7.55 -13.57
CA ASP A 132 38.51 6.68 -14.72
C ASP A 132 38.70 5.23 -14.28
N PHE A 133 38.26 4.29 -15.09
CA PHE A 133 38.65 2.89 -14.92
C PHE A 133 40.06 2.69 -15.42
N LYS A 134 40.99 2.44 -14.49
CA LYS A 134 42.43 2.27 -14.75
C LYS A 134 42.94 0.95 -14.18
N TYR A 135 43.97 0.42 -14.82
CA TYR A 135 44.83 -0.61 -14.25
C TYR A 135 46.24 -0.03 -14.12
N ASN A 136 46.69 0.25 -12.88
CA ASN A 136 47.89 1.02 -12.62
C ASN A 136 47.83 2.34 -13.42
N ASP A 137 48.84 2.65 -14.22
CA ASP A 137 48.91 3.84 -15.07
C ASP A 137 48.16 3.71 -16.41
N TYR A 138 47.62 2.51 -16.70
CA TYR A 138 46.92 2.24 -17.97
C TYR A 138 45.44 2.60 -17.86
N LYS A 139 45.02 3.65 -18.57
CA LYS A 139 43.59 4.00 -18.67
C LYS A 139 42.87 3.02 -19.61
N ILE A 140 41.86 2.34 -19.04
CA ILE A 140 41.00 1.42 -19.78
C ILE A 140 39.80 2.13 -20.36
N MET A 141 39.12 2.95 -19.53
CA MET A 141 37.95 3.71 -19.95
C MET A 141 37.86 4.97 -19.09
N ASP A 142 37.52 6.11 -19.66
CA ASP A 142 37.37 7.32 -18.87
C ASP A 142 35.98 7.41 -18.20
N TYR A 143 35.89 8.31 -17.22
CA TYR A 143 34.67 8.54 -16.47
C TYR A 143 33.50 8.95 -17.39
N ASP A 144 33.76 9.84 -18.36
CA ASP A 144 32.69 10.38 -19.21
C ASP A 144 32.06 9.29 -20.08
N GLU A 145 32.89 8.37 -20.63
CA GLU A 145 32.41 7.19 -21.36
C GLU A 145 31.55 6.28 -20.48
N ILE A 146 31.99 5.98 -19.25
CA ILE A 146 31.26 5.12 -18.31
C ILE A 146 29.95 5.77 -17.89
N ASN A 147 29.99 7.07 -17.61
CA ASN A 147 28.82 7.85 -17.20
C ASN A 147 27.79 7.96 -18.36
N GLU A 148 28.26 8.13 -19.59
CA GLU A 148 27.40 8.13 -20.79
C GLU A 148 26.67 6.79 -20.96
N LEU A 149 27.35 5.67 -20.75
CA LEU A 149 26.73 4.33 -20.74
C LEU A 149 25.64 4.25 -19.67
N PHE A 150 25.89 4.77 -18.48
CA PHE A 150 24.95 4.71 -17.37
C PHE A 150 23.71 5.58 -17.60
N ILE A 151 23.91 6.85 -18.01
CA ILE A 151 22.84 7.84 -18.10
C ILE A 151 22.02 7.68 -19.38
N ASN A 152 22.68 7.44 -20.54
CA ASN A 152 22.02 7.49 -21.84
C ASN A 152 21.84 6.10 -22.47
N THR A 153 22.91 5.30 -22.56
CA THR A 153 22.86 4.02 -23.30
C THR A 153 21.96 3.00 -22.61
N TYR A 154 22.10 2.85 -21.28
CA TYR A 154 21.37 1.85 -20.50
C TYR A 154 20.20 2.43 -19.69
N ASN A 155 19.73 3.65 -20.00
CA ASN A 155 18.71 4.37 -19.26
C ASN A 155 17.37 3.63 -19.07
N LYS A 156 17.04 2.67 -19.94
CA LYS A 156 15.83 1.83 -19.85
C LYS A 156 15.86 0.79 -18.72
N TYR A 157 17.01 0.58 -18.10
CA TYR A 157 17.17 -0.36 -17.00
C TYR A 157 17.19 0.36 -15.65
N ASN A 158 16.89 -0.36 -14.55
CA ASN A 158 17.16 0.12 -13.22
C ASN A 158 18.68 0.27 -12.97
N PHE A 159 19.07 1.03 -11.96
CA PHE A 159 20.48 1.38 -11.75
C PHE A 159 21.39 0.15 -11.60
N LYS A 160 20.95 -0.85 -10.86
CA LYS A 160 21.74 -2.08 -10.66
C LYS A 160 21.91 -2.88 -11.95
N ALA A 161 20.87 -2.96 -12.76
CA ALA A 161 20.96 -3.61 -14.07
C ALA A 161 21.88 -2.84 -15.04
N ARG A 162 21.87 -1.49 -14.99
CA ARG A 162 22.83 -0.67 -15.77
C ARG A 162 24.28 -1.00 -15.38
N ILE A 163 24.57 -1.15 -14.09
CA ILE A 163 25.90 -1.53 -13.61
C ILE A 163 26.30 -2.91 -14.12
N ASN A 164 25.38 -3.88 -14.16
CA ASN A 164 25.65 -5.20 -14.72
C ASN A 164 25.98 -5.13 -16.24
N GLU A 165 25.32 -4.26 -17.01
CA GLU A 165 25.65 -4.06 -18.42
C GLU A 165 27.00 -3.32 -18.58
N ILE A 166 27.29 -2.34 -17.72
CA ILE A 166 28.58 -1.67 -17.69
C ILE A 166 29.71 -2.66 -17.35
N GLU A 167 29.51 -3.60 -16.40
CA GLU A 167 30.47 -4.65 -16.11
C GLU A 167 30.85 -5.47 -17.35
N LYS A 168 29.86 -5.84 -18.17
CA LYS A 168 30.09 -6.55 -19.44
C LYS A 168 30.89 -5.68 -20.42
N HIS A 169 30.55 -4.39 -20.50
CA HIS A 169 31.22 -3.45 -21.38
C HIS A 169 32.68 -3.23 -20.94
N LEU A 170 32.92 -2.97 -19.66
CA LEU A 170 34.28 -2.85 -19.09
C LEU A 170 35.09 -4.13 -19.30
N THR A 171 34.46 -5.30 -19.21
CA THR A 171 35.10 -6.60 -19.50
C THR A 171 35.58 -6.68 -20.94
N SER A 172 34.76 -6.24 -21.89
CA SER A 172 35.10 -6.22 -23.32
C SER A 172 36.28 -5.27 -23.60
N GLU A 173 36.18 -4.04 -23.09
CA GLU A 173 37.23 -3.04 -23.30
C GLU A 173 38.56 -3.41 -22.62
N PHE A 174 38.50 -3.97 -21.42
CA PHE A 174 39.69 -4.46 -20.73
C PHE A 174 40.38 -5.53 -21.54
N ARG A 175 39.67 -6.51 -22.08
CA ARG A 175 40.22 -7.57 -22.91
C ARG A 175 40.89 -7.02 -24.19
N LYS A 176 40.26 -6.07 -24.87
CA LYS A 176 40.87 -5.44 -26.07
C LYS A 176 42.19 -4.76 -25.76
N LYS A 177 42.34 -4.17 -24.59
CA LYS A 177 43.55 -3.43 -24.17
C LYS A 177 44.58 -4.33 -23.46
N SER A 178 44.15 -5.49 -22.92
CA SER A 178 44.99 -6.37 -22.09
C SER A 178 46.22 -6.91 -22.81
N GLU A 179 46.11 -7.26 -24.08
CA GLU A 179 47.26 -7.77 -24.88
C GLU A 179 48.37 -6.74 -24.96
N ASN A 180 48.06 -5.49 -25.26
CA ASN A 180 49.04 -4.41 -25.33
C ASN A 180 49.67 -4.10 -23.94
N ILE A 181 48.90 -4.23 -22.86
CA ILE A 181 49.41 -4.03 -21.50
C ILE A 181 50.35 -5.17 -21.11
N ILE A 182 49.99 -6.42 -21.42
CA ILE A 182 50.83 -7.61 -21.18
C ILE A 182 52.13 -7.51 -21.95
N GLU A 183 52.11 -7.08 -23.21
CA GLU A 183 53.32 -6.90 -24.02
C GLU A 183 54.24 -5.86 -23.41
N LYS A 184 53.71 -4.70 -22.98
CA LYS A 184 54.47 -3.69 -22.28
C LYS A 184 55.12 -4.21 -21.00
N LEU A 185 54.34 -4.90 -20.15
CA LEU A 185 54.85 -5.50 -18.91
C LEU A 185 55.93 -6.57 -19.17
N ARG A 186 55.84 -7.34 -20.25
CA ARG A 186 56.91 -8.29 -20.67
C ARG A 186 58.18 -7.54 -21.04
N ASN A 187 58.05 -6.43 -21.77
CA ASN A 187 59.22 -5.59 -22.15
C ASN A 187 59.82 -4.91 -20.92
N GLU A 188 59.05 -4.37 -20.01
CA GLU A 188 59.47 -3.79 -18.74
C GLU A 188 60.17 -4.85 -17.87
N ARG A 189 59.61 -6.07 -17.77
CA ARG A 189 60.23 -7.18 -17.06
C ARG A 189 61.62 -7.51 -17.65
N SER A 190 61.73 -7.58 -18.96
CA SER A 190 62.99 -7.89 -19.63
C SER A 190 64.07 -6.85 -19.29
N LYS A 191 63.72 -5.57 -19.34
CA LYS A 191 64.64 -4.47 -18.96
C LYS A 191 64.99 -4.51 -17.47
N ALA A 192 64.01 -4.74 -16.59
CA ALA A 192 64.18 -4.74 -15.15
C ALA A 192 65.10 -5.86 -14.64
N ILE A 193 65.17 -7.01 -15.34
CA ILE A 193 65.99 -8.18 -14.95
C ILE A 193 67.35 -8.24 -15.67
N GLU A 194 67.62 -7.34 -16.61
CA GLU A 194 68.79 -7.40 -17.46
C GLU A 194 70.11 -7.37 -16.67
N ASN A 195 70.21 -6.55 -15.64
CA ASN A 195 71.39 -6.39 -14.81
C ASN A 195 71.32 -7.09 -13.44
N LEU A 196 70.25 -7.87 -13.15
CA LEU A 196 70.02 -8.54 -11.89
C LEU A 196 70.45 -10.03 -11.94
N GLN A 197 70.93 -10.58 -10.80
CA GLN A 197 71.35 -12.00 -10.68
C GLN A 197 70.74 -12.63 -9.42
N GLY A 198 70.76 -13.97 -9.40
CA GLY A 198 70.38 -14.74 -8.24
C GLY A 198 68.97 -14.50 -7.75
N ARG A 199 68.80 -14.31 -6.44
CA ARG A 199 67.53 -14.19 -5.77
C ARG A 199 66.76 -12.92 -6.17
N GLU A 200 67.45 -11.82 -6.32
CA GLU A 200 66.83 -10.53 -6.69
C GLU A 200 66.17 -10.57 -8.07
N ARG A 201 66.84 -11.23 -9.05
CA ARG A 201 66.31 -11.48 -10.39
C ARG A 201 65.03 -12.34 -10.34
N ALA A 202 65.03 -13.38 -9.52
CA ALA A 202 63.88 -14.26 -9.36
C ALA A 202 62.68 -13.54 -8.74
N GLU A 203 62.91 -12.71 -7.73
CA GLU A 203 61.85 -11.92 -7.07
C GLU A 203 61.20 -10.90 -8.03
N VAL A 204 62.02 -10.18 -8.81
CA VAL A 204 61.50 -9.25 -9.82
C VAL A 204 60.73 -9.96 -10.93
N PHE A 205 61.29 -11.07 -11.44
CA PHE A 205 60.63 -11.89 -12.47
C PHE A 205 59.26 -12.42 -11.99
N ASP A 206 59.22 -12.93 -10.77
CA ASP A 206 57.99 -13.46 -10.15
C ASP A 206 56.91 -12.39 -9.95
N ARG A 207 57.35 -11.17 -9.54
CA ARG A 207 56.42 -10.02 -9.40
C ARG A 207 55.75 -9.68 -10.73
N PHE A 208 56.48 -9.51 -11.82
CA PHE A 208 55.90 -9.23 -13.14
C PHE A 208 55.06 -10.40 -13.67
N THR A 209 55.44 -11.61 -13.36
CA THR A 209 54.65 -12.81 -13.77
C THR A 209 53.31 -12.85 -13.07
N LYS A 210 53.26 -12.56 -11.76
CA LYS A 210 52.02 -12.45 -11.01
C LYS A 210 51.13 -11.31 -11.54
N GLU A 211 51.72 -10.21 -11.95
CA GLU A 211 50.96 -9.08 -12.51
C GLU A 211 50.38 -9.43 -13.89
N ILE A 212 51.16 -10.09 -14.77
CA ILE A 212 50.67 -10.57 -16.06
C ILE A 212 49.55 -11.60 -15.87
N ASP A 213 49.71 -12.55 -14.93
CA ASP A 213 48.69 -13.55 -14.62
C ASP A 213 47.40 -12.88 -14.06
N LEU A 214 47.52 -11.80 -13.32
CA LEU A 214 46.35 -11.05 -12.84
C LEU A 214 45.56 -10.45 -14.02
N ILE A 215 46.24 -9.86 -15.00
CA ILE A 215 45.63 -9.29 -16.21
C ILE A 215 45.03 -10.38 -17.09
N ASP A 216 45.74 -11.46 -17.33
CA ASP A 216 45.33 -12.51 -18.27
C ASP A 216 44.23 -13.41 -17.71
N LYS A 217 44.40 -13.90 -16.47
CA LYS A 217 43.53 -14.93 -15.87
C LYS A 217 42.53 -14.39 -14.85
N ASN A 218 42.81 -13.25 -14.19
CA ASN A 218 42.05 -12.73 -13.06
C ASN A 218 41.51 -11.31 -13.25
N TYR A 219 41.42 -10.82 -14.49
CA TYR A 219 40.94 -9.45 -14.81
C TYR A 219 39.58 -9.10 -14.18
N LYS A 220 38.70 -10.07 -13.96
CA LYS A 220 37.42 -9.88 -13.26
C LYS A 220 37.59 -9.30 -11.87
N LYS A 221 38.70 -9.58 -11.17
CA LYS A 221 38.99 -8.98 -9.86
C LYS A 221 39.28 -7.49 -9.97
N ILE A 222 39.92 -7.07 -11.08
CA ILE A 222 40.24 -5.66 -11.34
C ILE A 222 38.94 -4.88 -11.59
N ILE A 223 38.07 -5.40 -12.46
CA ILE A 223 36.77 -4.81 -12.77
C ILE A 223 35.91 -4.73 -11.50
N LYS A 224 35.80 -5.83 -10.76
CA LYS A 224 35.02 -5.87 -9.51
C LYS A 224 35.53 -4.85 -8.46
N ARG A 225 36.86 -4.62 -8.39
CA ARG A 225 37.43 -3.59 -7.50
C ARG A 225 36.95 -2.19 -7.86
N TYR A 226 36.92 -1.86 -9.15
CA TYR A 226 36.39 -0.59 -9.63
C TYR A 226 34.88 -0.48 -9.34
N LEU A 227 34.08 -1.49 -9.69
CA LEU A 227 32.63 -1.48 -9.45
C LEU A 227 32.29 -1.37 -7.95
N ASN A 228 33.13 -1.90 -7.06
CA ASN A 228 32.92 -1.76 -5.61
C ASN A 228 33.15 -0.33 -5.09
N THR A 229 33.67 0.61 -5.90
CA THR A 229 33.71 2.04 -5.54
C THR A 229 32.33 2.69 -5.64
N ILE A 230 31.40 2.09 -6.41
CA ILE A 230 30.01 2.53 -6.53
C ILE A 230 29.29 2.17 -5.23
N LYS A 231 28.83 3.18 -4.52
CA LYS A 231 28.12 2.99 -3.24
C LYS A 231 26.74 2.41 -3.48
N ASP A 232 26.53 1.17 -3.07
CA ASP A 232 25.23 0.51 -3.10
C ASP A 232 24.52 0.72 -1.75
N LYS A 233 23.36 1.37 -1.78
CA LYS A 233 22.45 1.55 -0.65
C LYS A 233 21.19 0.76 -0.90
N ASN A 234 20.51 0.30 0.16
CA ASN A 234 19.18 -0.28 0.02
C ASN A 234 18.10 0.82 -0.07
N CYS A 235 16.87 0.44 -0.44
CA CYS A 235 15.78 1.41 -0.64
C CYS A 235 15.44 2.22 0.62
N ILE A 236 15.61 1.63 1.82
CA ILE A 236 15.37 2.31 3.10
C ILE A 236 16.43 3.39 3.34
N GLU A 237 17.70 3.08 3.04
CA GLU A 237 18.80 4.06 3.15
C GLU A 237 18.64 5.21 2.17
N TYR A 238 18.19 4.94 0.93
CA TYR A 238 17.85 6.00 -0.04
C TYR A 238 16.65 6.83 0.41
N TYR A 239 15.60 6.20 0.92
CA TYR A 239 14.44 6.93 1.45
C TYR A 239 14.80 7.81 2.65
N LYS A 240 15.66 7.31 3.54
CA LYS A 240 16.19 8.09 4.66
C LYS A 240 17.03 9.27 4.16
N ASP A 241 17.93 9.05 3.21
CA ASP A 241 18.77 10.08 2.61
C ASP A 241 17.93 11.17 1.89
N PHE A 242 16.88 10.76 1.17
CA PHE A 242 15.89 11.68 0.61
C PHE A 242 15.30 12.60 1.67
N LEU A 243 14.80 12.04 2.77
CA LEU A 243 14.17 12.81 3.86
C LEU A 243 15.17 13.69 4.62
N GLU A 244 16.40 13.22 4.87
CA GLU A 244 17.40 13.95 5.65
C GLU A 244 18.09 15.06 4.85
N ASN A 245 18.48 14.78 3.62
CA ASN A 245 19.44 15.60 2.88
C ASN A 245 18.85 16.32 1.66
N TYR A 246 17.75 15.81 1.08
CA TYR A 246 17.22 16.36 -0.18
C TYR A 246 15.90 17.11 0.02
N PHE A 247 14.92 16.48 0.66
CA PHE A 247 13.52 16.89 0.58
C PHE A 247 13.29 18.31 1.11
N LEU A 248 13.69 18.59 2.36
CA LEU A 248 13.48 19.90 2.97
C LEU A 248 14.21 21.02 2.26
N GLN A 249 15.46 20.76 1.83
CA GLN A 249 16.27 21.77 1.14
C GLN A 249 15.69 22.18 -0.21
N ASN A 250 15.06 21.25 -0.93
CA ASN A 250 14.53 21.53 -2.25
C ASN A 250 13.10 22.06 -2.21
N ILE A 251 12.33 21.72 -1.19
CA ILE A 251 11.00 22.30 -1.03
C ILE A 251 11.08 23.78 -0.67
N HIS A 252 12.01 24.20 0.19
CA HIS A 252 12.25 25.61 0.48
C HIS A 252 12.64 26.46 -0.73
N LYS A 253 13.28 25.86 -1.75
CA LYS A 253 13.62 26.56 -3.00
C LYS A 253 12.43 26.78 -3.93
N LYS A 254 11.36 26.00 -3.77
CA LYS A 254 10.20 25.96 -4.67
C LYS A 254 8.96 26.64 -4.12
N ILE A 255 8.93 26.85 -2.82
CA ILE A 255 7.76 27.42 -2.15
C ILE A 255 8.07 28.90 -1.87
N ASP A 256 7.20 29.77 -2.36
CA ASP A 256 7.17 31.18 -1.95
C ASP A 256 6.83 31.28 -0.46
N ASP A 257 7.33 32.31 0.23
CA ASP A 257 7.16 32.55 1.67
C ASP A 257 5.68 32.58 2.12
N ASN A 258 4.74 32.61 1.19
CA ASN A 258 3.30 32.60 1.44
C ASN A 258 2.68 31.21 1.69
N ASN A 259 3.41 30.12 1.49
CA ASN A 259 2.89 28.75 1.68
C ASN A 259 3.45 28.06 2.93
N SER A 260 3.30 28.74 4.07
CA SER A 260 3.76 28.26 5.38
C SER A 260 3.14 26.91 5.80
N GLU A 261 1.94 26.60 5.33
CA GLU A 261 1.22 25.37 5.66
C GLU A 261 1.91 24.13 5.07
N LEU A 262 2.31 24.18 3.80
CA LEU A 262 3.02 23.06 3.17
C LEU A 262 4.38 22.80 3.84
N LEU A 263 5.07 23.85 4.25
CA LEU A 263 6.33 23.72 5.00
C LEU A 263 6.12 23.00 6.33
N GLN A 264 5.06 23.34 7.08
CA GLN A 264 4.73 22.68 8.34
C GLN A 264 4.42 21.18 8.12
N ILE A 265 3.66 20.87 7.08
CA ILE A 265 3.35 19.47 6.70
C ILE A 265 4.63 18.70 6.40
N VAL A 266 5.53 19.26 5.61
CA VAL A 266 6.79 18.61 5.21
C VAL A 266 7.74 18.43 6.38
N GLU A 267 7.87 19.42 7.25
CA GLU A 267 8.67 19.30 8.47
C GLU A 267 8.14 18.23 9.40
N TYR A 268 6.81 18.18 9.58
CA TYR A 268 6.16 17.16 10.39
C TYR A 268 6.38 15.77 9.78
N LEU A 269 6.11 15.60 8.48
CA LEU A 269 6.32 14.36 7.73
C LEU A 269 7.75 13.84 7.90
N ARG A 270 8.72 14.72 7.64
CA ARG A 270 10.15 14.39 7.76
C ARG A 270 10.51 13.93 9.18
N LYS A 271 10.14 14.72 10.19
CA LYS A 271 10.45 14.44 11.60
C LYS A 271 9.80 13.13 12.06
N ASN A 272 8.51 12.94 11.74
CA ASN A 272 7.74 11.76 12.12
C ASN A 272 8.29 10.51 11.44
N THR A 273 8.47 10.54 10.11
CA THR A 273 8.98 9.39 9.35
C THR A 273 10.40 9.02 9.80
N LEU A 274 11.32 9.98 9.98
CA LEU A 274 12.67 9.69 10.46
C LEU A 274 12.68 9.12 11.88
N SER A 275 11.76 9.55 12.74
CA SER A 275 11.62 8.97 14.09
C SER A 275 11.16 7.51 14.03
N ASN A 276 10.19 7.19 13.18
CA ASN A 276 9.70 5.84 12.97
C ASN A 276 10.78 4.93 12.38
N LEU A 277 11.51 5.42 11.36
CA LEU A 277 12.64 4.68 10.76
C LEU A 277 13.75 4.33 11.76
N LYS A 278 14.03 5.18 12.76
CA LYS A 278 14.98 4.88 13.85
C LYS A 278 14.52 3.67 14.67
N ASN A 279 13.21 3.51 14.86
CA ASN A 279 12.61 2.39 15.57
C ASN A 279 12.37 1.17 14.66
N ASN A 280 12.82 1.24 13.39
CA ASN A 280 12.52 0.27 12.34
C ASN A 280 11.00 0.07 12.13
N GLU A 281 10.21 1.14 12.31
CA GLU A 281 8.78 1.20 12.09
C GLU A 281 8.48 2.01 10.83
N PHE A 282 7.43 1.62 10.11
CA PHE A 282 7.04 2.20 8.83
C PHE A 282 5.53 2.46 8.85
N ALA A 283 5.11 3.63 8.37
CA ALA A 283 3.70 3.86 8.11
C ALA A 283 3.27 3.13 6.82
N PHE A 284 1.98 2.86 6.70
CA PHE A 284 1.43 2.25 5.47
C PHE A 284 1.73 3.10 4.23
N GLU A 285 1.70 4.41 4.37
CA GLU A 285 2.01 5.38 3.32
C GLU A 285 3.49 5.39 2.91
N ASP A 286 4.40 4.80 3.70
CA ASP A 286 5.82 4.66 3.34
C ASP A 286 6.06 3.52 2.33
N LEU A 287 5.11 2.61 2.17
CA LEU A 287 5.28 1.45 1.31
C LEU A 287 5.45 1.84 -0.17
N ALA A 288 4.62 2.74 -0.68
CA ALA A 288 4.70 3.19 -2.07
C ALA A 288 6.06 3.85 -2.39
N PRO A 289 6.56 4.83 -1.62
CA PRO A 289 7.90 5.37 -1.77
C PRO A 289 9.01 4.31 -1.78
N LEU A 290 8.97 3.38 -0.83
CA LEU A 290 9.99 2.33 -0.71
C LEU A 290 9.95 1.36 -1.89
N MET A 291 8.76 0.92 -2.32
CA MET A 291 8.59 0.08 -3.51
C MET A 291 9.11 0.79 -4.77
N TYR A 292 8.80 2.08 -4.91
CA TYR A 292 9.22 2.86 -6.06
C TYR A 292 10.74 3.03 -6.14
N ILE A 293 11.37 3.39 -5.03
CA ILE A 293 12.84 3.50 -4.93
C ILE A 293 13.49 2.15 -5.19
N GLN A 294 12.96 1.06 -4.60
CA GLN A 294 13.44 -0.29 -4.84
C GLN A 294 13.40 -0.65 -6.32
N TYR A 295 12.27 -0.39 -6.98
CA TYR A 295 12.10 -0.68 -8.41
C TYR A 295 13.08 0.11 -9.28
N LYS A 296 13.23 1.41 -9.04
CA LYS A 296 14.11 2.30 -9.82
C LYS A 296 15.59 1.99 -9.66
N ILE A 297 16.02 1.65 -8.44
CA ILE A 297 17.44 1.45 -8.14
C ILE A 297 17.84 -0.01 -8.31
N VAL A 298 17.14 -0.93 -7.65
CA VAL A 298 17.52 -2.36 -7.59
C VAL A 298 16.77 -3.19 -8.62
N GLY A 299 15.53 -2.82 -8.93
CA GLY A 299 14.59 -3.63 -9.69
C GLY A 299 13.92 -4.71 -8.83
N ILE A 300 13.15 -5.55 -9.47
CA ILE A 300 12.44 -6.68 -8.85
C ILE A 300 13.08 -7.97 -9.33
N LYS A 301 13.30 -8.93 -8.41
CA LYS A 301 14.03 -10.19 -8.70
C LYS A 301 13.36 -11.03 -9.78
N ASP A 302 12.03 -11.12 -9.72
CA ASP A 302 11.24 -11.79 -10.75
C ASP A 302 10.27 -10.75 -11.31
N LYS A 303 10.44 -10.34 -12.59
CA LYS A 303 9.40 -9.55 -13.25
C LYS A 303 8.12 -10.36 -13.19
N CYS A 304 7.24 -10.02 -12.25
CA CYS A 304 5.88 -10.53 -12.27
C CYS A 304 5.29 -10.13 -13.61
N LYS A 305 5.21 -11.07 -14.56
CA LYS A 305 4.53 -10.86 -15.83
C LYS A 305 3.04 -10.86 -15.57
N ILE A 306 2.57 -9.80 -14.93
CA ILE A 306 1.14 -9.64 -14.66
C ILE A 306 0.52 -8.93 -15.85
N LYS A 307 -0.46 -9.55 -16.44
CA LYS A 307 -1.22 -8.99 -17.57
C LYS A 307 -2.51 -8.28 -17.13
N HIS A 308 -3.06 -8.67 -15.99
CA HIS A 308 -4.27 -8.05 -15.46
C HIS A 308 -4.26 -8.01 -13.94
N VAL A 309 -4.60 -6.86 -13.38
CA VAL A 309 -4.68 -6.66 -11.92
C VAL A 309 -6.10 -6.32 -11.52
N VAL A 310 -6.61 -6.97 -10.50
CA VAL A 310 -7.86 -6.59 -9.83
C VAL A 310 -7.52 -5.97 -8.49
N ILE A 311 -8.02 -4.77 -8.25
CA ILE A 311 -7.82 -4.03 -6.99
C ILE A 311 -9.19 -3.83 -6.36
N ASP A 312 -9.40 -4.42 -5.19
CA ASP A 312 -10.65 -4.24 -4.43
C ASP A 312 -10.47 -3.25 -3.29
N GLU A 313 -11.57 -2.63 -2.86
CA GLU A 313 -11.63 -1.55 -1.88
C GLU A 313 -10.65 -0.40 -2.23
N ALA A 314 -10.56 -0.09 -3.50
CA ALA A 314 -9.59 0.84 -4.09
C ALA A 314 -9.63 2.25 -3.50
N GLN A 315 -10.76 2.67 -2.90
CA GLN A 315 -10.89 3.97 -2.25
C GLN A 315 -9.98 4.16 -1.02
N ASP A 316 -9.37 3.08 -0.51
CA ASP A 316 -8.42 3.17 0.62
C ASP A 316 -6.96 3.35 0.18
N TYR A 317 -6.69 3.34 -1.12
CA TYR A 317 -5.35 3.53 -1.67
C TYR A 317 -5.19 4.93 -2.27
N GLY A 318 -4.01 5.52 -2.09
CA GLY A 318 -3.67 6.82 -2.67
C GLY A 318 -3.16 6.75 -4.10
N GLU A 319 -3.13 7.90 -4.78
CA GLU A 319 -2.65 8.02 -6.16
C GLU A 319 -1.25 7.43 -6.33
N PHE A 320 -0.33 7.71 -5.43
CA PHE A 320 1.03 7.18 -5.49
C PHE A 320 1.09 5.64 -5.44
N GLN A 321 0.18 5.01 -4.68
CA GLN A 321 0.13 3.55 -4.62
C GLN A 321 -0.31 2.94 -5.95
N PHE A 322 -1.27 3.55 -6.65
CA PHE A 322 -1.67 3.12 -7.99
C PHE A 322 -0.58 3.32 -9.03
N ASP A 323 0.08 4.48 -9.03
CA ASP A 323 1.20 4.75 -9.94
C ASP A 323 2.34 3.74 -9.75
N VAL A 324 2.65 3.40 -8.51
CA VAL A 324 3.67 2.38 -8.21
C VAL A 324 3.24 1.00 -8.71
N LEU A 325 1.98 0.60 -8.52
CA LEU A 325 1.47 -0.67 -9.05
C LEU A 325 1.56 -0.71 -10.58
N LYS A 326 1.13 0.34 -11.29
CA LYS A 326 1.28 0.46 -12.75
C LYS A 326 2.73 0.31 -13.18
N THR A 327 3.61 1.06 -12.52
CA THR A 327 5.04 1.09 -12.83
C THR A 327 5.71 -0.27 -12.62
N ILE A 328 5.42 -0.94 -11.51
CA ILE A 328 6.07 -2.20 -11.12
C ILE A 328 5.56 -3.38 -11.95
N LEU A 329 4.25 -3.43 -12.18
CA LEU A 329 3.62 -4.53 -12.89
C LEU A 329 3.73 -4.38 -14.42
N ASP A 330 4.16 -3.21 -14.89
CA ASP A 330 4.26 -2.89 -16.33
C ASP A 330 2.96 -3.23 -17.07
N SER A 331 1.82 -2.94 -16.43
CA SER A 331 0.48 -3.26 -16.93
C SER A 331 -0.49 -2.12 -16.69
N ASN A 332 -1.14 -1.69 -17.78
CA ASN A 332 -2.26 -0.75 -17.75
C ASN A 332 -3.63 -1.47 -17.71
N SER A 333 -3.65 -2.81 -17.77
CA SER A 333 -4.89 -3.58 -17.71
C SER A 333 -5.28 -3.84 -16.26
N MET A 334 -6.25 -3.06 -15.78
CA MET A 334 -6.72 -3.12 -14.39
C MET A 334 -8.23 -3.19 -14.30
N THR A 335 -8.73 -3.87 -13.28
CA THR A 335 -10.12 -3.78 -12.81
C THR A 335 -10.09 -3.21 -11.41
N ILE A 336 -10.55 -1.97 -11.27
CA ILE A 336 -10.50 -1.22 -10.01
C ILE A 336 -11.92 -1.14 -9.45
N LEU A 337 -12.10 -1.63 -8.23
CA LEU A 337 -13.37 -1.68 -7.53
C LEU A 337 -13.28 -0.86 -6.25
N GLY A 338 -14.27 -0.04 -5.99
CA GLY A 338 -14.29 0.74 -4.76
C GLY A 338 -15.62 1.42 -4.50
N ASP A 339 -15.75 1.96 -3.30
CA ASP A 339 -16.90 2.71 -2.83
C ASP A 339 -16.45 3.86 -1.93
N ILE A 340 -16.47 5.08 -2.47
CA ILE A 340 -16.05 6.29 -1.73
C ILE A 340 -16.86 6.48 -0.44
N ALA A 341 -18.15 6.06 -0.43
CA ALA A 341 -18.98 6.12 0.76
C ALA A 341 -18.44 5.23 1.90
N GLN A 342 -17.71 4.16 1.58
CA GLN A 342 -17.07 3.26 2.54
C GLN A 342 -15.59 3.58 2.79
N GLY A 343 -15.09 4.73 2.30
CA GLY A 343 -13.71 5.17 2.47
C GLY A 343 -13.45 5.73 3.87
N VAL A 344 -13.17 4.87 4.86
CA VAL A 344 -12.83 5.28 6.22
C VAL A 344 -11.39 5.78 6.34
N HIS A 345 -10.52 5.38 5.43
CA HIS A 345 -9.14 5.88 5.30
C HIS A 345 -9.05 7.08 4.35
N PHE A 346 -10.03 8.00 4.43
CA PHE A 346 -10.13 9.18 3.56
C PHE A 346 -8.87 10.05 3.54
N TYR A 347 -8.06 10.02 4.59
CA TYR A 347 -6.82 10.77 4.74
C TYR A 347 -5.64 10.25 3.88
N ARG A 348 -5.84 9.19 3.11
CA ARG A 348 -4.82 8.64 2.20
C ARG A 348 -5.40 8.08 0.90
N GLY A 349 -6.72 7.95 0.83
CA GLY A 349 -7.43 7.27 -0.25
C GLY A 349 -7.92 8.20 -1.34
N ILE A 350 -8.62 7.59 -2.31
CA ILE A 350 -9.27 8.30 -3.42
C ILE A 350 -10.49 9.05 -2.90
N GLU A 351 -10.53 10.36 -3.10
CA GLU A 351 -11.69 11.19 -2.79
C GLU A 351 -12.68 11.32 -3.95
N ASN A 352 -12.18 11.22 -5.19
CA ASN A 352 -12.94 11.50 -6.39
C ASN A 352 -12.48 10.60 -7.54
N TRP A 353 -13.39 9.73 -8.02
CA TRP A 353 -13.10 8.81 -9.11
C TRP A 353 -12.74 9.50 -10.42
N LYS A 354 -13.42 10.60 -10.77
CA LYS A 354 -13.15 11.32 -12.02
C LYS A 354 -11.75 11.91 -12.01
N ARG A 355 -11.39 12.64 -10.94
CA ARG A 355 -10.03 13.17 -10.78
C ARG A 355 -8.98 12.07 -10.82
N PHE A 356 -9.23 10.97 -10.11
CA PHE A 356 -8.33 9.83 -10.10
C PHE A 356 -8.11 9.25 -11.50
N ILE A 357 -9.18 9.07 -12.29
CA ILE A 357 -9.10 8.59 -13.66
C ILE A 357 -8.31 9.58 -14.53
N ASP A 358 -8.60 10.87 -14.42
CA ASP A 358 -7.95 11.93 -15.20
C ASP A 358 -6.45 12.05 -14.88
N VAL A 359 -6.03 11.76 -13.63
CA VAL A 359 -4.62 11.84 -13.21
C VAL A 359 -3.87 10.56 -13.54
N GLU A 360 -4.43 9.39 -13.21
CA GLU A 360 -3.71 8.12 -13.27
C GLU A 360 -3.87 7.36 -14.59
N PHE A 361 -4.93 7.64 -15.36
CA PHE A 361 -5.31 6.86 -16.54
C PHE A 361 -5.66 7.73 -17.75
N ASN A 362 -5.11 8.94 -17.86
CA ASN A 362 -5.37 9.88 -18.95
C ASN A 362 -4.92 9.38 -20.32
N ASP A 363 -3.98 8.45 -20.37
CA ASP A 363 -3.35 7.89 -21.58
C ASP A 363 -3.90 6.52 -21.99
N VAL A 364 -4.90 6.00 -21.28
CA VAL A 364 -5.49 4.68 -21.53
C VAL A 364 -7.01 4.73 -21.64
N ASN A 365 -7.60 3.74 -22.32
CA ASN A 365 -9.05 3.60 -22.38
C ASN A 365 -9.62 3.15 -21.02
N VAL A 366 -10.44 3.99 -20.42
CA VAL A 366 -11.14 3.69 -19.17
C VAL A 366 -12.63 3.51 -19.42
N THR A 367 -13.19 2.41 -18.93
CA THR A 367 -14.64 2.21 -18.83
C THR A 367 -15.05 2.38 -17.38
N TYR A 368 -15.75 3.45 -17.06
CA TYR A 368 -16.30 3.70 -15.72
C TYR A 368 -17.75 3.26 -15.66
N THR A 369 -18.06 2.42 -14.67
CA THR A 369 -19.42 1.90 -14.46
C THR A 369 -19.80 1.97 -12.99
N THR A 370 -21.03 2.40 -12.71
CA THR A 370 -21.58 2.44 -11.35
C THR A 370 -22.56 1.30 -11.14
N LEU A 371 -22.50 0.66 -9.97
CA LEU A 371 -23.43 -0.36 -9.55
C LEU A 371 -24.37 0.22 -8.49
N GLN A 372 -25.60 0.51 -8.86
CA GLN A 372 -26.61 1.07 -7.96
C GLN A 372 -27.45 -0.01 -7.27
N LYS A 373 -27.87 -1.04 -8.03
CA LYS A 373 -28.70 -2.11 -7.48
C LYS A 373 -27.94 -2.98 -6.50
N THR A 374 -28.50 -3.13 -5.29
CA THR A 374 -27.96 -4.04 -4.27
C THR A 374 -28.95 -5.14 -3.94
N TYR A 375 -28.44 -6.38 -3.92
CA TYR A 375 -29.16 -7.58 -3.50
C TYR A 375 -28.70 -8.08 -2.13
N ARG A 376 -27.87 -7.27 -1.44
CA ARG A 376 -27.21 -7.65 -0.21
C ARG A 376 -28.07 -7.37 1.02
N THR A 377 -28.72 -6.21 1.05
CA THR A 377 -29.46 -5.72 2.21
C THR A 377 -30.89 -5.35 1.84
N THR A 378 -31.73 -5.17 2.86
CA THR A 378 -33.13 -4.82 2.67
C THR A 378 -33.31 -3.31 2.39
N LYS A 379 -34.49 -2.97 1.83
CA LYS A 379 -34.84 -1.57 1.53
C LYS A 379 -34.78 -0.68 2.76
N GLU A 380 -35.38 -1.11 3.88
CA GLU A 380 -35.42 -0.33 5.11
C GLU A 380 -33.99 -0.01 5.64
N ILE A 381 -33.07 -1.00 5.60
CA ILE A 381 -31.68 -0.81 6.05
C ILE A 381 -30.95 0.16 5.12
N MET A 382 -31.09 -0.01 3.80
CA MET A 382 -30.42 0.84 2.84
C MET A 382 -30.96 2.26 2.84
N ASP A 383 -32.26 2.45 3.06
CA ASP A 383 -32.87 3.79 3.19
C ASP A 383 -32.24 4.57 4.37
N ILE A 384 -31.96 3.90 5.49
CA ILE A 384 -31.26 4.52 6.62
C ILE A 384 -29.81 4.83 6.25
N ALA A 385 -29.10 3.87 5.64
CA ALA A 385 -27.73 4.09 5.20
C ALA A 385 -27.63 5.29 4.23
N ASN A 386 -28.53 5.37 3.26
CA ASN A 386 -28.61 6.49 2.32
C ASN A 386 -28.91 7.83 3.01
N LYS A 387 -29.79 7.84 4.03
CA LYS A 387 -30.04 9.05 4.82
C LYS A 387 -28.81 9.46 5.63
N VAL A 388 -28.07 8.51 6.22
CA VAL A 388 -26.83 8.77 6.96
C VAL A 388 -25.77 9.37 6.04
N ILE A 389 -25.48 8.75 4.90
CA ILE A 389 -24.43 9.24 3.99
C ILE A 389 -24.76 10.60 3.38
N ASN A 390 -26.04 10.95 3.30
CA ASN A 390 -26.50 12.27 2.86
C ASN A 390 -26.16 13.42 3.83
N ASN A 391 -25.63 13.16 5.02
CA ASN A 391 -25.10 14.20 5.91
C ASN A 391 -23.69 14.67 5.51
N LEU A 392 -23.01 13.99 4.58
CA LEU A 392 -21.73 14.45 4.07
C LEU A 392 -21.81 15.83 3.42
N PRO A 393 -20.71 16.60 3.41
CA PRO A 393 -20.64 17.87 2.67
C PRO A 393 -20.99 17.70 1.18
N LYS A 394 -21.56 18.75 0.58
CA LYS A 394 -22.04 18.70 -0.81
C LYS A 394 -20.97 18.25 -1.80
N TYR A 395 -19.73 18.70 -1.62
CA TYR A 395 -18.61 18.37 -2.51
C TYR A 395 -18.20 16.89 -2.44
N GLU A 396 -18.41 16.21 -1.30
CA GLU A 396 -18.17 14.78 -1.18
C GLU A 396 -19.34 13.95 -1.74
N LYS A 397 -20.58 14.42 -1.56
CA LYS A 397 -21.79 13.73 -2.04
C LYS A 397 -21.84 13.60 -3.56
N GLU A 398 -21.28 14.55 -4.29
CA GLU A 398 -21.31 14.57 -5.76
C GLU A 398 -20.74 13.29 -6.38
N PHE A 399 -19.85 12.60 -5.65
CA PHE A 399 -19.17 11.40 -6.13
C PHE A 399 -19.71 10.11 -5.52
N ILE A 400 -20.76 10.19 -4.72
CA ILE A 400 -21.37 9.03 -4.05
C ILE A 400 -22.58 8.57 -4.83
N VAL A 401 -22.59 7.28 -5.15
CA VAL A 401 -23.74 6.62 -5.76
C VAL A 401 -24.54 5.93 -4.66
N LEU A 402 -25.78 6.35 -4.46
CA LEU A 402 -26.68 5.77 -3.47
C LEU A 402 -27.10 4.36 -3.90
N GLY A 403 -27.18 3.43 -2.93
CA GLY A 403 -27.61 2.07 -3.17
C GLY A 403 -29.12 1.98 -3.39
N GLU A 404 -29.53 1.24 -4.43
CA GLU A 404 -30.93 0.89 -4.73
C GLU A 404 -31.20 -0.56 -4.34
N PRO A 405 -31.82 -0.84 -3.19
CA PRO A 405 -32.07 -2.18 -2.73
C PRO A 405 -33.20 -2.86 -3.51
N VAL A 406 -32.98 -4.12 -3.85
CA VAL A 406 -33.99 -4.97 -4.54
C VAL A 406 -34.80 -5.77 -3.54
N ILE A 407 -34.26 -6.07 -2.35
CA ILE A 407 -34.91 -6.89 -1.33
C ILE A 407 -35.86 -6.02 -0.50
N ASP A 408 -37.17 -6.26 -0.63
CA ASP A 408 -38.20 -5.62 0.19
C ASP A 408 -38.63 -6.57 1.31
N ARG A 409 -38.15 -6.34 2.52
CA ARG A 409 -38.56 -7.03 3.76
C ARG A 409 -38.95 -6.01 4.80
N LYS A 410 -40.14 -6.18 5.38
CA LYS A 410 -40.63 -5.33 6.46
C LYS A 410 -40.01 -5.71 7.81
N ASN A 411 -39.99 -4.74 8.72
CA ASN A 411 -39.47 -4.91 10.08
C ASN A 411 -37.98 -5.36 10.10
N SER A 412 -37.19 -4.87 9.16
CA SER A 412 -35.75 -5.15 9.11
C SER A 412 -34.95 -4.26 10.06
N VAL A 413 -35.53 -3.17 10.53
CA VAL A 413 -34.90 -2.20 11.41
C VAL A 413 -35.64 -2.10 12.74
N TYR A 414 -34.87 -2.04 13.83
CA TYR A 414 -35.36 -1.79 15.18
C TYR A 414 -34.49 -0.70 15.83
N SER A 415 -35.10 0.24 16.53
CA SER A 415 -34.37 1.29 17.23
C SER A 415 -34.94 1.50 18.63
N LYS A 416 -34.06 1.74 19.61
CA LYS A 416 -34.47 1.97 20.99
C LYS A 416 -33.53 2.92 21.71
N GLN A 417 -34.08 3.94 22.38
CA GLN A 417 -33.37 4.74 23.37
C GLN A 417 -33.23 3.97 24.68
N LEU A 418 -32.06 4.05 25.30
CA LEU A 418 -31.71 3.35 26.51
C LEU A 418 -31.27 4.34 27.59
N SER A 419 -31.49 3.97 28.84
CA SER A 419 -31.21 4.87 29.97
C SER A 419 -29.74 4.83 30.42
N ASN A 420 -29.06 3.71 30.22
CA ASN A 420 -27.66 3.51 30.64
C ASN A 420 -27.07 2.25 30.03
N ASP A 421 -25.74 2.06 30.24
CA ASP A 421 -24.96 0.93 29.69
C ASP A 421 -25.42 -0.45 30.22
N LYS A 422 -25.99 -0.54 31.42
CA LYS A 422 -26.52 -1.82 31.94
C LYS A 422 -27.76 -2.25 31.14
N GLU A 423 -28.63 -1.31 30.83
CA GLU A 423 -29.79 -1.56 29.96
C GLU A 423 -29.34 -1.91 28.55
N LEU A 424 -28.27 -1.26 28.05
CA LEU A 424 -27.69 -1.56 26.74
C LEU A 424 -27.27 -3.01 26.65
N ILE A 425 -26.48 -3.53 27.55
CA ILE A 425 -26.00 -4.93 27.52
C ILE A 425 -27.16 -5.91 27.63
N LYS A 426 -28.18 -5.62 28.44
CA LYS A 426 -29.38 -6.43 28.55
C LYS A 426 -30.15 -6.47 27.22
N CYS A 427 -30.37 -5.32 26.60
CA CYS A 427 -31.06 -5.26 25.31
C CYS A 427 -30.26 -5.94 24.18
N ILE A 428 -28.94 -5.80 24.15
CA ILE A 428 -28.11 -6.53 23.21
C ILE A 428 -28.31 -8.04 23.34
N ASP A 429 -28.27 -8.57 24.57
CA ASP A 429 -28.47 -10.01 24.82
C ASP A 429 -29.89 -10.48 24.42
N GLU A 430 -30.91 -9.68 24.73
CA GLU A 430 -32.30 -9.95 24.32
C GLU A 430 -32.43 -10.03 22.79
N ARG A 431 -31.80 -9.09 22.06
CA ARG A 431 -31.84 -9.09 20.60
C ARG A 431 -31.04 -10.24 20.00
N ILE A 432 -29.89 -10.59 20.57
CA ILE A 432 -29.15 -11.78 20.14
C ILE A 432 -30.01 -13.04 20.26
N LYS A 433 -30.67 -13.23 21.43
CA LYS A 433 -31.55 -14.38 21.67
C LYS A 433 -32.70 -14.43 20.66
N GLU A 434 -33.31 -13.30 20.36
CA GLU A 434 -34.38 -13.19 19.37
C GLU A 434 -33.89 -13.54 17.96
N HIS A 435 -32.75 -12.99 17.54
CA HIS A 435 -32.17 -13.26 16.22
C HIS A 435 -31.78 -14.74 16.07
N MET A 436 -31.15 -15.33 17.08
CA MET A 436 -30.83 -16.75 17.08
C MET A 436 -32.09 -17.64 17.00
N LYS A 437 -33.15 -17.29 17.75
CA LYS A 437 -34.44 -17.97 17.70
C LYS A 437 -35.06 -17.92 16.31
N ASN A 438 -34.84 -16.83 15.58
CA ASN A 438 -35.29 -16.63 14.21
C ASN A 438 -34.40 -17.33 13.14
N GLY A 439 -33.35 -18.06 13.58
CA GLY A 439 -32.48 -18.87 12.71
C GLY A 439 -31.31 -18.12 12.10
N TYR A 440 -31.05 -16.86 12.51
CA TYR A 440 -29.87 -16.13 12.07
C TYR A 440 -28.61 -16.66 12.77
N LYS A 441 -27.50 -16.80 12.00
CA LYS A 441 -26.27 -17.45 12.46
C LYS A 441 -25.11 -16.49 12.64
N SER A 442 -25.14 -15.36 11.94
CA SER A 442 -24.06 -14.37 11.95
C SER A 442 -24.58 -13.05 12.52
N ILE A 443 -24.15 -12.69 13.73
CA ILE A 443 -24.62 -11.49 14.45
C ILE A 443 -23.40 -10.66 14.83
N ALA A 444 -23.38 -9.39 14.39
CA ALA A 444 -22.35 -8.44 14.81
C ALA A 444 -22.91 -7.41 15.78
N ILE A 445 -22.20 -7.19 16.86
CA ILE A 445 -22.36 -6.03 17.75
C ILE A 445 -21.29 -5.04 17.34
N ILE A 446 -21.69 -3.91 16.75
CA ILE A 446 -20.73 -2.93 16.23
C ILE A 446 -20.64 -1.75 17.19
N GLY A 447 -19.45 -1.55 17.75
CA GLY A 447 -19.07 -0.33 18.47
C GLY A 447 -18.34 0.65 17.54
N LYS A 448 -18.24 1.91 17.92
CA LYS A 448 -17.51 2.92 17.13
C LYS A 448 -16.01 2.59 17.04
N ASP A 449 -15.40 2.29 18.18
CA ASP A 449 -13.98 2.05 18.33
C ASP A 449 -13.67 0.80 19.15
N ILE A 450 -12.38 0.46 19.26
CA ILE A 450 -11.93 -0.74 19.97
C ILE A 450 -12.20 -0.65 21.48
N ASN A 451 -12.10 0.53 22.10
CA ASN A 451 -12.31 0.70 23.53
C ASN A 451 -13.76 0.39 23.90
N GLU A 452 -14.71 0.89 23.10
CA GLU A 452 -16.14 0.57 23.25
C GLU A 452 -16.38 -0.94 23.07
N CYS A 453 -15.77 -1.54 22.06
CA CYS A 453 -15.92 -2.97 21.78
C CYS A 453 -15.37 -3.84 22.90
N GLU A 454 -14.21 -3.50 23.47
CA GLU A 454 -13.63 -4.19 24.64
C GLU A 454 -14.52 -4.09 25.88
N GLU A 455 -15.10 -2.92 26.12
CA GLU A 455 -16.02 -2.73 27.23
C GLU A 455 -17.31 -3.56 27.05
N ILE A 456 -17.90 -3.54 25.85
CA ILE A 456 -19.06 -4.38 25.51
C ILE A 456 -18.71 -5.87 25.69
N GLN A 457 -17.58 -6.31 25.14
CA GLN A 457 -17.12 -7.68 25.28
C GLN A 457 -16.96 -8.08 26.75
N ARG A 458 -16.31 -7.24 27.54
CA ARG A 458 -16.10 -7.46 28.98
C ARG A 458 -17.41 -7.60 29.75
N GLN A 459 -18.42 -6.83 29.40
CA GLN A 459 -19.72 -6.86 30.07
C GLN A 459 -20.58 -8.04 29.60
N ILE A 460 -20.64 -8.29 28.30
CA ILE A 460 -21.46 -9.36 27.74
C ILE A 460 -20.92 -10.76 28.09
N SER A 461 -19.61 -10.90 28.24
CA SER A 461 -18.96 -12.15 28.66
C SER A 461 -19.32 -12.61 30.08
N LYS A 462 -19.96 -11.74 30.89
CA LYS A 462 -20.49 -12.13 32.19
C LYS A 462 -21.81 -12.91 32.11
N ILE A 463 -22.48 -12.84 30.96
CA ILE A 463 -23.80 -13.45 30.74
C ILE A 463 -23.82 -14.41 29.54
N ARG A 464 -22.78 -14.38 28.69
CA ARG A 464 -22.61 -15.24 27.51
C ARG A 464 -21.15 -15.57 27.29
N ASP A 465 -20.87 -16.80 26.88
CA ASP A 465 -19.53 -17.31 26.56
C ASP A 465 -19.27 -17.47 25.05
N ASP A 466 -20.32 -17.30 24.22
CA ASP A 466 -20.32 -17.51 22.77
C ASP A 466 -20.06 -16.23 21.95
N VAL A 467 -19.60 -15.15 22.58
CA VAL A 467 -19.34 -13.85 21.94
C VAL A 467 -17.84 -13.62 21.81
N ARG A 468 -17.40 -13.33 20.60
CA ARG A 468 -15.97 -13.09 20.28
C ARG A 468 -15.72 -11.63 19.90
N LEU A 469 -14.64 -11.05 20.42
CA LEU A 469 -14.14 -9.75 19.94
C LEU A 469 -13.25 -9.97 18.72
N ILE A 470 -13.53 -9.24 17.62
CA ILE A 470 -12.67 -9.20 16.43
C ILE A 470 -11.64 -8.08 16.59
N GLN A 471 -10.37 -8.44 16.42
CA GLN A 471 -9.23 -7.52 16.47
C GLN A 471 -8.52 -7.45 15.11
N GLY A 472 -7.78 -6.38 14.85
CA GLY A 472 -7.11 -6.17 13.55
C GLY A 472 -6.07 -7.23 13.15
N LYS A 473 -5.63 -8.05 14.12
CA LYS A 473 -4.66 -9.15 13.90
C LYS A 473 -5.30 -10.49 13.53
N ASP A 474 -6.61 -10.60 13.62
CA ASP A 474 -7.31 -11.85 13.32
C ASP A 474 -7.24 -12.14 11.82
N SER A 475 -7.01 -13.40 11.45
CA SER A 475 -6.92 -13.85 10.06
C SER A 475 -8.13 -14.66 9.59
N GLU A 476 -9.01 -15.08 10.52
CA GLU A 476 -10.18 -15.92 10.22
C GLU A 476 -11.43 -15.36 10.88
N TYR A 477 -12.51 -15.33 10.11
CA TYR A 477 -13.85 -15.04 10.57
C TYR A 477 -14.70 -16.32 10.53
N ASN A 478 -15.19 -16.72 11.70
CA ASN A 478 -16.16 -17.81 11.81
C ASN A 478 -17.55 -17.24 12.10
N ALA A 479 -18.57 -17.79 11.45
CA ALA A 479 -19.96 -17.44 11.73
C ALA A 479 -20.25 -17.61 13.23
N GLY A 480 -21.00 -16.68 13.81
CA GLY A 480 -21.33 -16.65 15.23
C GLY A 480 -21.64 -15.24 15.70
N ILE A 481 -21.47 -14.98 16.98
CA ILE A 481 -21.71 -13.67 17.58
C ILE A 481 -20.35 -12.97 17.78
N SER A 482 -20.23 -11.80 17.19
CA SER A 482 -18.96 -11.03 17.23
C SER A 482 -19.19 -9.61 17.71
N VAL A 483 -18.24 -9.07 18.48
CA VAL A 483 -18.13 -7.63 18.76
C VAL A 483 -17.05 -7.10 17.83
N VAL A 484 -17.35 -6.03 17.09
CA VAL A 484 -16.50 -5.53 16.00
C VAL A 484 -16.43 -4.01 16.03
N PRO A 485 -15.26 -3.39 16.02
CA PRO A 485 -15.14 -1.96 15.76
C PRO A 485 -15.63 -1.61 14.34
N SER A 486 -16.29 -0.46 14.20
CA SER A 486 -16.93 -0.04 12.94
C SER A 486 -15.98 -0.06 11.74
N TYR A 487 -14.73 0.34 11.92
CA TYR A 487 -13.71 0.36 10.87
C TYR A 487 -13.18 -1.03 10.49
N LEU A 488 -13.25 -2.03 11.40
CA LEU A 488 -12.90 -3.44 11.09
C LEU A 488 -14.08 -4.20 10.49
N ALA A 489 -15.30 -3.70 10.64
CA ALA A 489 -16.47 -4.31 10.03
C ALA A 489 -16.47 -4.20 8.49
N LYS A 490 -15.64 -3.34 7.92
CA LYS A 490 -15.50 -3.18 6.47
C LYS A 490 -15.10 -4.49 5.80
N GLY A 491 -15.79 -4.83 4.71
CA GLY A 491 -15.60 -6.10 3.99
C GLY A 491 -16.29 -7.32 4.60
N LEU A 492 -16.76 -7.24 5.86
CA LEU A 492 -17.54 -8.31 6.49
C LEU A 492 -19.04 -8.16 6.21
N GLU A 493 -19.77 -9.26 6.38
CA GLU A 493 -21.22 -9.33 6.19
C GLU A 493 -21.86 -10.15 7.30
N PHE A 494 -22.98 -9.69 7.83
CA PHE A 494 -23.68 -10.34 8.94
C PHE A 494 -25.17 -10.44 8.65
N ASP A 495 -25.79 -11.54 9.04
CA ASP A 495 -27.25 -11.66 8.97
C ASP A 495 -27.93 -10.54 9.75
N CYS A 496 -27.40 -10.25 10.94
CA CYS A 496 -27.91 -9.21 11.85
C CYS A 496 -26.77 -8.33 12.33
N VAL A 497 -27.02 -7.03 12.39
CA VAL A 497 -26.12 -6.04 12.99
C VAL A 497 -26.83 -5.32 14.13
N ILE A 498 -26.14 -5.19 15.25
CA ILE A 498 -26.57 -4.40 16.41
C ILE A 498 -25.55 -3.26 16.56
N ILE A 499 -25.96 -2.01 16.28
CA ILE A 499 -25.16 -0.84 16.57
C ILE A 499 -25.34 -0.51 18.04
N ALA A 500 -24.26 -0.63 18.81
CA ALA A 500 -24.32 -0.62 20.25
C ALA A 500 -24.76 0.72 20.83
N ASN A 501 -24.16 1.82 20.36
CA ASN A 501 -24.52 3.15 20.87
C ASN A 501 -24.32 4.24 19.81
N ALA A 502 -25.39 4.56 19.08
CA ALA A 502 -25.40 5.60 18.05
C ALA A 502 -25.89 6.95 18.61
N ASN A 503 -25.31 7.41 19.71
CA ASN A 503 -25.66 8.67 20.32
C ASN A 503 -24.87 9.85 19.73
N SER A 504 -25.26 11.09 20.06
CA SER A 504 -24.66 12.33 19.56
C SER A 504 -23.23 12.59 20.06
N GLU A 505 -22.82 11.98 21.17
CA GLU A 505 -21.45 12.07 21.69
C GLU A 505 -20.47 11.19 20.90
N LYS A 506 -20.95 10.04 20.42
CA LYS A 506 -20.13 9.09 19.66
C LYS A 506 -20.13 9.39 18.17
N TYR A 507 -21.28 9.66 17.59
CA TYR A 507 -21.41 9.93 16.16
C TYR A 507 -21.91 11.36 15.95
N SER A 508 -20.97 12.27 15.71
CA SER A 508 -21.23 13.67 15.38
C SER A 508 -21.30 13.90 13.86
N ASN A 509 -21.79 15.06 13.45
CA ASN A 509 -21.92 15.38 12.02
C ASN A 509 -20.58 15.82 11.42
N ASN A 510 -19.67 14.85 11.29
CA ASN A 510 -18.41 15.00 10.58
C ASN A 510 -18.23 13.86 9.58
N THR A 511 -17.39 14.05 8.57
CA THR A 511 -17.15 13.10 7.48
C THR A 511 -16.81 11.70 7.97
N LEU A 512 -15.94 11.56 8.97
CA LEU A 512 -15.51 10.26 9.45
C LEU A 512 -16.64 9.51 10.15
N ASP A 513 -17.37 10.17 11.07
CA ASP A 513 -18.46 9.55 11.81
C ASP A 513 -19.61 9.13 10.89
N VAL A 514 -19.91 9.95 9.88
CA VAL A 514 -20.89 9.61 8.85
C VAL A 514 -20.47 8.35 8.08
N LYS A 515 -19.22 8.27 7.64
CA LYS A 515 -18.70 7.08 6.91
C LYS A 515 -18.63 5.84 7.81
N LEU A 516 -18.19 5.97 9.07
CA LEU A 516 -18.14 4.85 10.01
C LEU A 516 -19.53 4.28 10.29
N LEU A 517 -20.52 5.14 10.52
CA LEU A 517 -21.90 4.71 10.75
C LEU A 517 -22.53 4.11 9.48
N TYR A 518 -22.26 4.69 8.31
CA TYR A 518 -22.67 4.12 7.02
C TYR A 518 -22.09 2.72 6.80
N VAL A 519 -20.78 2.55 7.07
CA VAL A 519 -20.14 1.23 6.99
C VAL A 519 -20.82 0.26 7.94
N ALA A 520 -21.03 0.62 9.20
CA ALA A 520 -21.69 -0.25 10.18
C ALA A 520 -23.08 -0.70 9.74
N ILE A 521 -23.92 0.22 9.28
CA ILE A 521 -25.28 -0.05 8.80
C ILE A 521 -25.26 -1.00 7.59
N THR A 522 -24.39 -0.74 6.63
CA THR A 522 -24.32 -1.53 5.38
C THR A 522 -23.74 -2.93 5.57
N ARG A 523 -23.29 -3.30 6.77
CA ARG A 523 -22.90 -4.69 7.09
C ARG A 523 -24.10 -5.60 7.33
N ALA A 524 -25.27 -5.05 7.62
CA ALA A 524 -26.49 -5.80 7.89
C ALA A 524 -27.12 -6.33 6.59
N MET A 525 -27.34 -7.64 6.51
CA MET A 525 -28.04 -8.27 5.39
C MET A 525 -29.56 -8.34 5.62
N SER A 526 -29.99 -8.67 6.82
CA SER A 526 -31.41 -8.96 7.11
C SER A 526 -32.00 -8.14 8.23
N LYS A 527 -31.26 -7.87 9.29
CA LYS A 527 -31.71 -7.16 10.48
C LYS A 527 -30.70 -6.12 10.94
N LEU A 528 -31.20 -4.97 11.34
CA LEU A 528 -30.44 -3.86 11.90
C LEU A 528 -31.10 -3.38 13.18
N ASP A 529 -30.39 -3.48 14.30
CA ASP A 529 -30.80 -2.90 15.57
C ASP A 529 -29.93 -1.70 15.88
N ILE A 530 -30.52 -0.58 16.27
CA ILE A 530 -29.79 0.65 16.59
C ILE A 530 -30.16 1.08 18.01
N PHE A 531 -29.17 1.02 18.91
CA PHE A 531 -29.31 1.53 20.27
C PHE A 531 -28.61 2.88 20.44
N TYR A 532 -29.13 3.69 21.33
CA TYR A 532 -28.46 4.92 21.73
C TYR A 532 -28.84 5.30 23.17
N THR A 533 -27.86 5.79 23.91
CA THR A 533 -28.07 6.41 25.24
C THR A 533 -28.15 7.92 25.10
N ASN A 534 -28.75 8.61 26.06
CA ASN A 534 -28.93 10.07 26.08
C ASN A 534 -29.69 10.56 24.84
N SER A 535 -29.02 11.26 23.93
CA SER A 535 -29.61 11.82 22.71
C SER A 535 -29.13 11.03 21.47
N LYS A 536 -30.06 10.73 20.58
CA LYS A 536 -29.75 10.11 19.29
C LYS A 536 -28.80 11.00 18.47
N SER A 537 -27.87 10.41 17.75
CA SER A 537 -27.02 11.13 16.81
C SER A 537 -27.85 11.87 15.75
N GLU A 538 -27.50 13.10 15.46
CA GLU A 538 -28.17 13.96 14.46
C GLU A 538 -28.02 13.45 13.02
N ILE A 539 -27.01 12.61 12.75
CA ILE A 539 -26.80 11.99 11.41
C ILE A 539 -27.77 10.83 11.15
N LEU A 540 -28.43 10.30 12.19
CA LEU A 540 -29.50 9.32 12.05
C LEU A 540 -30.85 10.02 11.69
N PRO A 541 -31.68 9.42 10.83
CA PRO A 541 -32.96 9.98 10.48
C PRO A 541 -33.91 10.11 11.69
N LEU A 542 -34.80 11.12 11.67
CA LEU A 542 -35.72 11.39 12.76
C LEU A 542 -36.76 10.29 12.99
N ASP A 543 -37.11 9.59 11.94
CA ASP A 543 -38.22 8.62 11.83
C ASP A 543 -37.75 7.16 11.92
N ILE A 544 -36.66 6.86 12.61
CA ILE A 544 -36.30 5.50 12.95
C ILE A 544 -37.22 5.00 14.05
N ILE A 545 -38.12 4.10 13.72
CA ILE A 545 -39.08 3.47 14.63
C ILE A 545 -38.47 2.26 15.31
#